data_d63d36c475f697a93de21a462bedf08a
#
_entry.id   d63d36c475f697a93de21a462bedf08a
#
_cell.length_a   1.000
_cell.length_b   1.000
_cell.length_c   1.000
_cell.angle_alpha   90.00
_cell.angle_beta   90.00
_cell.angle_gamma   90.00
#
_symmetry.space_group_name_H-M   'P 1'
#
loop_
_entity.id
_entity.type
_entity.pdbx_description
1 polymer ?
#
loop_
_entity_poly.entity_id
_entity_poly.type
_entity_poly.pdbx_seq_one_letter_code
_entity_poly.pdbx_strand_id
1 'polypeptide(L)'
;MARSEQLDVLERGNIYFLVRPRVEEHDPEGPDDVQNLYVVLSPEGRKIYRSLIIGRAQLPDPDASGRQKHWGFVDAVYRDPKELSRALREETYSTKTRGERHRPAARPVGEGVYEIASHKGHTHLSYALELPEQPGEVQGDLGIEAEASYVVSVKNPDQPSPPRMGLKREVHLPQHLKEAFGGRKFADADPPELLDHEGVEVLLVAATSDLRRELGSDLPGRTQEENRSSADIFRDLRLRASKHPVEPLFEGRWA
;
A
#
# COMPACT_ATOMS: atom_id res chain seq x y z
N MET A 1 19.22 27.10 5.46
CA MET A 1 17.78 27.39 5.61
C MET A 1 17.22 26.39 6.60
N ALA A 2 16.56 26.83 7.66
CA ALA A 2 15.88 25.92 8.58
C ALA A 2 14.78 25.20 7.78
N ARG A 3 14.80 23.85 7.78
CA ARG A 3 13.72 23.04 7.20
C ARG A 3 12.46 23.34 8.01
N SER A 4 11.36 23.61 7.32
CA SER A 4 10.07 23.85 7.94
C SER A 4 9.72 22.70 8.91
N GLU A 5 9.37 23.03 10.16
CA GLU A 5 8.80 22.06 11.12
C GLU A 5 7.35 21.73 10.76
N GLN A 6 6.75 22.47 9.84
CA GLN A 6 5.38 22.33 9.40
C GLN A 6 5.26 21.19 8.39
N LEU A 7 4.21 20.40 8.52
CA LEU A 7 3.84 19.36 7.55
C LEU A 7 3.43 20.04 6.23
N ASP A 8 4.08 19.66 5.13
CA ASP A 8 3.76 20.11 3.78
C ASP A 8 3.14 18.95 2.99
N VAL A 9 1.84 19.02 2.75
CA VAL A 9 1.09 17.96 2.11
C VAL A 9 1.26 18.04 0.59
N LEU A 10 1.86 17.01 0.03
CA LEU A 10 2.14 16.87 -1.40
C LEU A 10 0.99 16.20 -2.16
N GLU A 11 0.31 15.24 -1.51
CA GLU A 11 -0.79 14.48 -2.12
C GLU A 11 -1.71 13.92 -1.03
N ARG A 12 -3.01 13.81 -1.34
CA ARG A 12 -4.02 13.14 -0.55
C ARG A 12 -4.87 12.22 -1.42
N GLY A 13 -5.58 11.28 -0.79
CA GLY A 13 -6.51 10.39 -1.49
C GLY A 13 -7.00 9.26 -0.59
N ASN A 14 -7.62 8.26 -1.24
CA ASN A 14 -8.09 7.06 -0.58
C ASN A 14 -7.04 5.95 -0.66
N ILE A 15 -6.92 5.17 0.41
CA ILE A 15 -6.03 4.02 0.53
C ILE A 15 -6.86 2.76 0.76
N TYR A 16 -6.44 1.67 0.12
CA TYR A 16 -7.09 0.38 0.23
C TYR A 16 -6.04 -0.70 0.49
N PHE A 17 -6.33 -1.58 1.42
CA PHE A 17 -5.50 -2.74 1.76
C PHE A 17 -6.21 -4.00 1.33
N LEU A 18 -5.50 -4.85 0.59
CA LEU A 18 -6.03 -6.14 0.14
C LEU A 18 -4.96 -7.22 0.33
N VAL A 19 -5.38 -8.41 0.71
CA VAL A 19 -4.50 -9.57 0.75
C VAL A 19 -4.89 -10.55 -0.34
N ARG A 20 -3.90 -11.20 -0.94
CA ARG A 20 -4.14 -12.34 -1.81
C ARG A 20 -3.63 -13.60 -1.12
N PRO A 21 -4.48 -14.60 -0.89
CA PRO A 21 -4.04 -15.89 -0.40
C PRO A 21 -3.05 -16.56 -1.36
N ARG A 22 -2.29 -17.50 -0.86
CA ARG A 22 -1.41 -18.32 -1.69
C ARG A 22 -2.20 -19.11 -2.73
N VAL A 23 -1.53 -19.53 -3.77
CA VAL A 23 -2.11 -20.38 -4.82
C VAL A 23 -2.61 -21.67 -4.18
N GLU A 24 -3.86 -22.06 -4.46
CA GLU A 24 -4.63 -23.16 -3.89
C GLU A 24 -5.08 -22.95 -2.42
N GLU A 25 -4.86 -21.79 -1.83
CA GLU A 25 -5.33 -21.50 -0.48
C GLU A 25 -6.73 -20.89 -0.54
N HIS A 26 -7.71 -21.58 0.01
CA HIS A 26 -9.12 -21.16 -0.02
C HIS A 26 -9.57 -20.52 1.30
N ASP A 27 -9.00 -20.94 2.41
CA ASP A 27 -9.39 -20.55 3.76
C ASP A 27 -8.16 -20.12 4.58
N PRO A 28 -7.53 -18.96 4.25
CA PRO A 28 -6.36 -18.50 4.97
C PRO A 28 -6.69 -18.21 6.43
N GLU A 29 -5.88 -18.74 7.33
CA GLU A 29 -6.02 -18.61 8.78
C GLU A 29 -4.98 -17.66 9.39
N GLY A 30 -4.05 -17.12 8.59
CA GLY A 30 -3.00 -16.25 9.09
C GLY A 30 -2.08 -15.68 7.99
N PRO A 31 -1.08 -14.89 8.39
CA PRO A 31 -0.18 -14.20 7.46
C PRO A 31 0.69 -15.17 6.64
N ASP A 32 0.93 -16.39 7.14
CA ASP A 32 1.67 -17.42 6.40
C ASP A 32 0.93 -17.92 5.16
N ASP A 33 -0.39 -17.78 5.11
CA ASP A 33 -1.21 -18.15 3.98
C ASP A 33 -1.35 -17.03 2.96
N VAL A 34 -0.81 -15.85 3.26
CA VAL A 34 -0.84 -14.69 2.36
C VAL A 34 0.34 -14.73 1.40
N GLN A 35 0.03 -14.56 0.12
CA GLN A 35 1.03 -14.40 -0.94
C GLN A 35 1.45 -12.93 -1.09
N ASN A 36 0.48 -12.02 -1.13
CA ASN A 36 0.74 -10.59 -1.33
C ASN A 36 -0.17 -9.76 -0.43
N LEU A 37 0.42 -8.72 0.19
CA LEU A 37 -0.30 -7.57 0.72
C LEU A 37 -0.22 -6.44 -0.31
N TYR A 38 -1.37 -6.02 -0.82
CA TYR A 38 -1.50 -4.88 -1.72
C TYR A 38 -1.88 -3.63 -0.92
N VAL A 39 -1.20 -2.54 -1.22
CA VAL A 39 -1.61 -1.19 -0.83
C VAL A 39 -1.97 -0.43 -2.09
N VAL A 40 -3.23 -0.05 -2.25
CA VAL A 40 -3.71 0.69 -3.42
C VAL A 40 -3.93 2.14 -3.02
N LEU A 41 -3.23 3.06 -3.68
CA LEU A 41 -3.37 4.49 -3.49
C LEU A 41 -4.17 5.09 -4.64
N SER A 42 -5.24 5.82 -4.31
CA SER A 42 -6.10 6.54 -5.26
C SER A 42 -6.05 8.05 -4.97
N PRO A 43 -5.14 8.81 -5.61
CA PRO A 43 -4.98 10.24 -5.34
C PRO A 43 -6.21 11.05 -5.73
N GLU A 44 -6.58 12.02 -4.90
CA GLU A 44 -7.64 12.99 -5.18
C GLU A 44 -7.37 13.76 -6.49
N GLY A 45 -8.42 13.97 -7.28
CA GLY A 45 -8.34 14.74 -8.53
C GLY A 45 -7.61 14.05 -9.68
N ARG A 46 -7.07 12.84 -9.47
CA ARG A 46 -6.36 12.06 -10.49
C ARG A 46 -7.08 10.73 -10.74
N LYS A 47 -7.16 10.30 -11.99
CA LYS A 47 -7.75 9.01 -12.35
C LYS A 47 -6.66 7.95 -12.49
N ILE A 48 -6.00 7.67 -11.38
CA ILE A 48 -4.98 6.62 -11.29
C ILE A 48 -5.15 5.82 -10.00
N TYR A 49 -4.72 4.57 -10.05
CA TYR A 49 -4.68 3.65 -8.92
C TYR A 49 -3.30 3.01 -8.91
N ARG A 50 -2.48 3.35 -7.91
CA ARG A 50 -1.16 2.77 -7.71
C ARG A 50 -1.30 1.53 -6.85
N SER A 51 -1.05 0.37 -7.40
CA SER A 51 -1.03 -0.89 -6.65
C SER A 51 0.40 -1.21 -6.24
N LEU A 52 0.69 -1.13 -4.95
CA LEU A 52 1.96 -1.52 -4.37
C LEU A 52 1.85 -2.92 -3.76
N ILE A 53 2.87 -3.74 -3.91
CA ILE A 53 3.03 -4.97 -3.14
C ILE A 53 4.06 -4.73 -2.05
N ILE A 54 3.69 -5.08 -0.80
CA ILE A 54 4.57 -4.96 0.36
C ILE A 54 5.24 -6.31 0.61
N GLY A 55 6.56 -6.30 0.72
CA GLY A 55 7.34 -7.49 1.06
C GLY A 55 6.98 -8.01 2.45
N ARG A 56 7.14 -9.32 2.64
CA ARG A 56 6.70 -10.07 3.84
C ARG A 56 5.19 -10.10 4.07
N ALA A 57 4.39 -9.56 3.13
CA ALA A 57 2.95 -9.41 3.25
C ALA A 57 2.50 -8.74 4.57
N GLN A 58 3.30 -7.81 5.07
CA GLN A 58 3.08 -7.12 6.35
C GLN A 58 3.66 -5.71 6.28
N LEU A 59 2.98 -4.74 6.88
CA LEU A 59 3.52 -3.39 7.12
C LEU A 59 4.51 -3.41 8.29
N PRO A 60 5.49 -2.50 8.34
CA PRO A 60 6.32 -2.35 9.52
C PRO A 60 5.49 -1.83 10.68
N ASP A 61 5.71 -2.34 11.89
CA ASP A 61 5.10 -1.81 13.11
C ASP A 61 5.54 -0.35 13.31
N PRO A 62 4.60 0.63 13.26
CA PRO A 62 4.93 2.05 13.27
C PRO A 62 5.63 2.51 14.56
N ASP A 63 5.40 1.81 15.67
CA ASP A 63 5.93 2.14 16.99
C ASP A 63 7.09 1.24 17.42
N ALA A 64 7.54 0.36 16.53
CA ALA A 64 8.65 -0.55 16.85
C ALA A 64 9.93 0.20 17.22
N SER A 65 10.55 -0.22 18.31
CA SER A 65 11.90 0.21 18.64
C SER A 65 12.89 -0.20 17.54
N GLY A 66 13.67 0.75 17.04
CA GLY A 66 14.69 0.47 16.02
C GLY A 66 14.24 0.68 14.56
N ARG A 67 13.09 1.29 14.33
CA ARG A 67 12.59 1.67 13.00
C ARG A 67 12.60 0.49 12.02
N GLN A 68 11.61 -0.37 12.12
CA GLN A 68 11.42 -1.47 11.18
C GLN A 68 11.37 -0.95 9.73
N LYS A 69 11.84 -1.76 8.79
CA LYS A 69 11.93 -1.41 7.37
C LYS A 69 11.39 -2.54 6.52
N HIS A 70 10.39 -2.25 5.72
CA HIS A 70 9.88 -3.20 4.74
C HIS A 70 10.03 -2.65 3.34
N TRP A 71 10.48 -3.51 2.43
CA TRP A 71 10.52 -3.21 1.02
C TRP A 71 9.16 -3.45 0.39
N GLY A 72 8.85 -2.63 -0.58
CA GLY A 72 7.72 -2.80 -1.46
C GLY A 72 8.09 -2.35 -2.86
N PHE A 73 7.16 -2.47 -3.76
CA PHE A 73 7.31 -1.97 -5.12
C PHE A 73 5.95 -1.64 -5.73
N VAL A 74 5.94 -0.74 -6.68
CA VAL A 74 4.75 -0.46 -7.50
C VAL A 74 4.59 -1.63 -8.47
N ASP A 75 3.59 -2.47 -8.22
CA ASP A 75 3.27 -3.63 -9.06
C ASP A 75 2.64 -3.20 -10.38
N ALA A 76 1.65 -2.32 -10.29
CA ALA A 76 0.96 -1.77 -11.45
C ALA A 76 0.35 -0.39 -11.18
N VAL A 77 0.16 0.39 -12.23
CA VAL A 77 -0.54 1.68 -12.20
C VAL A 77 -1.71 1.63 -13.18
N TYR A 78 -2.93 1.61 -12.65
CA TYR A 78 -4.14 1.51 -13.44
C TYR A 78 -4.77 2.90 -13.66
N ARG A 79 -5.34 3.12 -14.83
CA ARG A 79 -6.13 4.32 -15.18
C ARG A 79 -7.63 4.02 -15.28
N ASP A 80 -8.00 2.74 -15.39
CA ASP A 80 -9.36 2.25 -15.34
C ASP A 80 -9.51 1.29 -14.14
N PRO A 81 -10.40 1.59 -13.18
CA PRO A 81 -10.64 0.72 -12.02
C PRO A 81 -11.13 -0.68 -12.41
N LYS A 82 -11.68 -0.85 -13.63
CA LYS A 82 -12.07 -2.18 -14.14
C LYS A 82 -10.86 -3.08 -14.41
N GLU A 83 -9.73 -2.51 -14.82
CA GLU A 83 -8.49 -3.26 -15.02
C GLU A 83 -7.92 -3.71 -13.68
N LEU A 84 -7.87 -2.82 -12.69
CA LEU A 84 -7.50 -3.16 -11.32
C LEU A 84 -8.43 -4.25 -10.75
N SER A 85 -9.75 -4.07 -10.85
CA SER A 85 -10.73 -5.08 -10.43
C SER A 85 -10.48 -6.44 -11.07
N ARG A 86 -10.13 -6.46 -12.37
CA ARG A 86 -9.81 -7.71 -13.09
C ARG A 86 -8.54 -8.36 -12.54
N ALA A 87 -7.50 -7.59 -12.27
CA ALA A 87 -6.24 -8.08 -11.71
C ALA A 87 -6.40 -8.67 -10.30
N LEU A 88 -7.40 -8.21 -9.54
CA LEU A 88 -7.68 -8.68 -8.18
C LEU A 88 -8.59 -9.91 -8.10
N ARG A 89 -9.21 -10.35 -9.20
CA ARG A 89 -10.10 -11.54 -9.24
C ARG A 89 -9.33 -12.84 -9.08
N GLU A 90 -10.09 -13.88 -8.80
CA GLU A 90 -9.62 -15.26 -8.92
C GLU A 90 -9.23 -15.58 -10.38
N GLU A 91 -8.28 -16.47 -10.53
CA GLU A 91 -7.84 -16.94 -11.84
C GLU A 91 -7.43 -18.42 -11.77
N THR A 92 -7.92 -19.19 -12.73
CA THR A 92 -7.43 -20.55 -12.97
C THR A 92 -6.50 -20.52 -14.18
N TYR A 93 -5.31 -21.08 -14.02
CA TYR A 93 -4.28 -21.15 -15.06
C TYR A 93 -3.57 -22.49 -15.06
N SER A 94 -3.03 -22.90 -16.20
CA SER A 94 -2.29 -24.14 -16.33
C SER A 94 -0.78 -23.91 -16.42
N THR A 95 -0.04 -24.76 -15.73
CA THR A 95 1.44 -24.78 -15.79
C THR A 95 1.93 -26.09 -16.40
N LYS A 96 3.06 -26.07 -17.10
CA LYS A 96 3.64 -27.26 -17.73
C LYS A 96 4.03 -28.36 -16.73
N THR A 97 4.36 -27.99 -15.50
CA THR A 97 4.90 -28.92 -14.49
C THR A 97 3.93 -29.31 -13.41
N ARG A 98 2.89 -28.49 -13.13
CA ARG A 98 1.97 -28.68 -12.00
C ARG A 98 0.49 -28.75 -12.41
N GLY A 99 0.20 -28.76 -13.74
CA GLY A 99 -1.15 -28.79 -14.25
C GLY A 99 -1.94 -27.52 -13.96
N GLU A 100 -3.25 -27.68 -13.78
CA GLU A 100 -4.17 -26.60 -13.44
C GLU A 100 -3.92 -26.10 -12.00
N ARG A 101 -3.95 -24.78 -11.83
CA ARG A 101 -3.72 -24.11 -10.55
C ARG A 101 -4.75 -23.01 -10.38
N HIS A 102 -5.24 -22.85 -9.15
CA HIS A 102 -6.19 -21.81 -8.78
C HIS A 102 -5.50 -20.73 -7.94
N ARG A 103 -5.58 -19.49 -8.41
CA ARG A 103 -5.14 -18.29 -7.69
C ARG A 103 -6.38 -17.60 -7.14
N PRO A 104 -6.56 -17.54 -5.82
CA PRO A 104 -7.76 -16.95 -5.20
C PRO A 104 -7.88 -15.45 -5.49
N ALA A 105 -9.11 -14.92 -5.38
CA ALA A 105 -9.35 -13.50 -5.42
C ALA A 105 -8.66 -12.79 -4.25
N ALA A 106 -8.22 -11.56 -4.47
CA ALA A 106 -7.75 -10.72 -3.38
C ALA A 106 -8.92 -10.34 -2.46
N ARG A 107 -8.67 -10.28 -1.15
CA ARG A 107 -9.66 -9.99 -0.11
C ARG A 107 -9.40 -8.60 0.44
N PRO A 108 -10.40 -7.71 0.50
CA PRO A 108 -10.25 -6.41 1.14
C PRO A 108 -10.08 -6.60 2.65
N VAL A 109 -9.09 -5.91 3.23
CA VAL A 109 -8.76 -5.98 4.66
C VAL A 109 -8.71 -4.61 5.32
N GLY A 110 -8.82 -3.53 4.56
CA GLY A 110 -8.86 -2.17 5.09
C GLY A 110 -9.11 -1.14 4.01
N GLU A 111 -9.74 -0.04 4.39
CA GLU A 111 -9.84 1.18 3.59
C GLU A 111 -9.80 2.42 4.48
N GLY A 112 -9.44 3.53 3.90
CA GLY A 112 -9.41 4.82 4.57
C GLY A 112 -8.79 5.90 3.71
N VAL A 113 -8.30 6.95 4.35
CA VAL A 113 -7.67 8.09 3.71
C VAL A 113 -6.16 8.08 3.92
N TYR A 114 -5.42 8.66 2.96
CA TYR A 114 -3.97 8.83 3.09
C TYR A 114 -3.52 10.23 2.72
N GLU A 115 -2.32 10.57 3.16
CA GLU A 115 -1.55 11.68 2.64
C GLU A 115 -0.08 11.31 2.44
N ILE A 116 0.52 11.89 1.42
CA ILE A 116 1.97 11.94 1.25
C ILE A 116 2.38 13.37 1.58
N ALA A 117 3.25 13.52 2.57
CA ALA A 117 3.63 14.83 3.08
C ALA A 117 5.13 14.91 3.39
N SER A 118 5.72 16.07 3.17
CA SER A 118 7.10 16.36 3.58
C SER A 118 7.12 16.90 5.01
N HIS A 119 7.93 16.30 5.87
CA HIS A 119 8.15 16.72 7.25
C HIS A 119 9.62 16.53 7.65
N LYS A 120 10.24 17.57 8.21
CA LYS A 120 11.66 17.56 8.69
C LYS A 120 12.65 16.95 7.69
N GLY A 121 12.34 17.06 6.39
CA GLY A 121 13.20 16.61 5.31
C GLY A 121 13.10 15.15 4.95
N HIS A 122 12.01 14.50 5.33
CA HIS A 122 11.60 13.18 4.87
C HIS A 122 10.20 13.26 4.29
N THR A 123 9.87 12.37 3.38
CA THR A 123 8.51 12.21 2.88
C THR A 123 7.84 11.07 3.65
N HIS A 124 6.67 11.35 4.17
CA HIS A 124 5.84 10.41 4.91
C HIS A 124 4.65 9.98 4.06
N LEU A 125 4.36 8.68 4.05
CA LEU A 125 3.07 8.12 3.69
C LEU A 125 2.33 7.83 4.98
N SER A 126 1.29 8.59 5.25
CA SER A 126 0.44 8.44 6.43
C SER A 126 -0.95 8.01 6.01
N TYR A 127 -1.62 7.20 6.84
CA TYR A 127 -3.02 6.83 6.62
C TYR A 127 -3.81 6.79 7.93
N ALA A 128 -5.13 6.94 7.80
CA ALA A 128 -6.10 6.67 8.86
C ALA A 128 -7.21 5.80 8.28
N LEU A 129 -7.55 4.70 8.98
CA LEU A 129 -8.59 3.76 8.55
C LEU A 129 -9.99 4.35 8.74
N GLU A 130 -10.90 3.95 7.86
CA GLU A 130 -12.35 4.10 7.94
C GLU A 130 -13.00 2.74 8.17
N LEU A 131 -12.45 1.69 7.55
CA LEU A 131 -12.83 0.29 7.78
C LEU A 131 -11.59 -0.62 7.88
N PRO A 132 -11.62 -1.59 8.80
CA PRO A 132 -12.63 -1.73 9.88
C PRO A 132 -12.56 -0.56 10.85
N GLU A 133 -13.65 -0.22 11.51
CA GLU A 133 -13.71 0.83 12.53
C GLU A 133 -12.69 0.59 13.67
N GLN A 134 -12.49 -0.67 14.00
CA GLN A 134 -11.47 -1.13 14.95
C GLN A 134 -10.64 -2.22 14.27
N PRO A 135 -9.32 -2.07 14.16
CA PRO A 135 -8.45 -3.15 13.69
C PRO A 135 -8.68 -4.45 14.49
N GLY A 136 -8.88 -5.54 13.78
CA GLY A 136 -9.06 -6.87 14.35
C GLY A 136 -7.81 -7.75 14.19
N GLU A 137 -7.99 -9.06 14.26
CA GLU A 137 -6.94 -10.06 14.15
C GLU A 137 -6.17 -9.92 12.83
N VAL A 138 -6.90 -9.85 11.70
CA VAL A 138 -6.30 -9.75 10.35
C VAL A 138 -5.42 -8.50 10.23
N GLN A 139 -5.91 -7.36 10.69
CA GLN A 139 -5.17 -6.12 10.61
C GLN A 139 -3.91 -6.19 11.50
N GLY A 140 -4.03 -6.72 12.73
CA GLY A 140 -2.90 -6.92 13.63
C GLY A 140 -1.82 -7.83 13.02
N ASP A 141 -2.22 -8.95 12.42
CA ASP A 141 -1.30 -9.88 11.75
C ASP A 141 -0.59 -9.25 10.54
N LEU A 142 -1.24 -8.30 9.87
CA LEU A 142 -0.70 -7.60 8.70
C LEU A 142 0.03 -6.29 9.06
N GLY A 143 0.05 -5.89 10.34
CA GLY A 143 0.64 -4.62 10.80
C GLY A 143 -0.16 -3.39 10.34
N ILE A 144 -1.47 -3.53 10.16
CA ILE A 144 -2.36 -2.44 9.77
C ILE A 144 -2.99 -1.88 11.05
N GLU A 145 -2.51 -0.71 11.49
CA GLU A 145 -3.04 0.02 12.65
C GLU A 145 -4.22 0.92 12.26
N ALA A 146 -4.94 1.47 13.24
CA ALA A 146 -6.01 2.43 12.99
C ALA A 146 -5.49 3.69 12.26
N GLU A 147 -4.30 4.12 12.61
CA GLU A 147 -3.53 5.14 11.90
C GLU A 147 -2.04 4.81 11.95
N ALA A 148 -1.32 5.14 10.90
CA ALA A 148 0.13 4.97 10.88
C ALA A 148 0.81 5.90 9.87
N SER A 149 2.08 6.17 10.12
CA SER A 149 2.97 6.89 9.22
C SER A 149 4.26 6.12 9.00
N TYR A 150 4.72 6.15 7.76
CA TYR A 150 5.99 5.58 7.33
C TYR A 150 6.79 6.62 6.56
N VAL A 151 8.08 6.76 6.89
CA VAL A 151 8.99 7.44 5.97
C VAL A 151 9.07 6.59 4.70
N VAL A 152 8.72 7.18 3.57
CA VAL A 152 8.76 6.50 2.27
C VAL A 152 9.93 7.01 1.43
N SER A 153 10.82 6.10 1.06
CA SER A 153 11.94 6.37 0.18
C SER A 153 11.84 5.54 -1.09
N VAL A 154 12.06 6.18 -2.22
CA VAL A 154 12.10 5.54 -3.54
C VAL A 154 13.54 5.17 -3.87
N LYS A 155 13.74 3.94 -4.31
CA LYS A 155 15.05 3.49 -4.76
C LYS A 155 15.32 3.99 -6.18
N ASN A 156 16.54 4.50 -6.40
CA ASN A 156 17.01 4.88 -7.73
C ASN A 156 17.14 3.62 -8.62
N PRO A 157 16.37 3.52 -9.73
CA PRO A 157 16.43 2.36 -10.61
C PRO A 157 17.78 2.20 -11.32
N ASP A 158 18.53 3.30 -11.51
CA ASP A 158 19.85 3.27 -12.15
C ASP A 158 20.95 2.77 -11.19
N GLN A 159 20.61 2.48 -9.91
CA GLN A 159 21.54 1.94 -8.92
C GLN A 159 21.22 0.46 -8.60
N PRO A 160 22.22 -0.38 -8.34
CA PRO A 160 21.99 -1.80 -8.06
C PRO A 160 21.19 -2.01 -6.78
N SER A 161 20.27 -2.98 -6.82
CA SER A 161 19.57 -3.44 -5.63
C SER A 161 20.49 -4.28 -4.74
N PRO A 162 20.22 -4.34 -3.41
CA PRO A 162 20.93 -5.27 -2.53
C PRO A 162 20.78 -6.72 -3.03
N PRO A 163 21.76 -7.59 -2.77
CA PRO A 163 21.67 -9.00 -3.13
C PRO A 163 20.40 -9.65 -2.58
N ARG A 164 19.68 -10.38 -3.43
CA ARG A 164 18.40 -11.05 -3.12
C ARG A 164 17.23 -10.11 -2.81
N MET A 165 17.41 -8.81 -2.94
CA MET A 165 16.37 -7.78 -2.86
C MET A 165 16.34 -7.07 -4.21
N GLY A 166 15.16 -6.62 -4.58
CA GLY A 166 14.96 -5.92 -5.84
C GLY A 166 14.31 -6.79 -6.92
N LEU A 167 13.52 -6.12 -7.72
CA LEU A 167 12.88 -6.73 -8.88
C LEU A 167 13.89 -6.83 -10.03
N LYS A 168 13.87 -7.95 -10.76
CA LYS A 168 14.56 -8.08 -12.04
C LYS A 168 13.73 -7.41 -13.16
N ARG A 169 13.23 -6.22 -12.89
CA ARG A 169 12.37 -5.46 -13.81
C ARG A 169 13.07 -4.16 -14.14
N GLU A 170 13.14 -3.83 -15.41
CA GLU A 170 13.65 -2.54 -15.85
C GLU A 170 12.59 -1.46 -15.58
N VAL A 171 13.00 -0.38 -14.93
CA VAL A 171 12.13 0.74 -14.59
C VAL A 171 12.56 1.96 -15.39
N HIS A 172 11.63 2.49 -16.19
CA HIS A 172 11.86 3.69 -16.97
C HIS A 172 11.24 4.90 -16.29
N LEU A 173 12.07 5.76 -15.70
CA LEU A 173 11.65 7.06 -15.17
C LEU A 173 11.95 8.17 -16.18
N PRO A 174 11.04 9.13 -16.37
CA PRO A 174 11.32 10.37 -17.07
C PRO A 174 12.50 11.11 -16.46
N GLN A 175 13.24 11.88 -17.27
CA GLN A 175 14.47 12.55 -16.83
C GLN A 175 14.26 13.49 -15.64
N HIS A 176 13.14 14.24 -15.63
CA HIS A 176 12.83 15.17 -14.53
C HIS A 176 12.61 14.45 -13.19
N LEU A 177 12.10 13.20 -13.19
CA LEU A 177 11.97 12.40 -11.98
C LEU A 177 13.31 11.78 -11.55
N LYS A 178 14.19 11.46 -12.50
CA LYS A 178 15.56 11.01 -12.17
C LYS A 178 16.38 12.07 -11.45
N GLU A 179 16.11 13.34 -11.71
CA GLU A 179 16.77 14.46 -11.05
C GLU A 179 16.54 14.51 -9.54
N ALA A 180 15.38 14.00 -9.05
CA ALA A 180 15.09 13.89 -7.62
C ALA A 180 16.13 13.05 -6.86
N PHE A 181 16.76 12.09 -7.52
CA PHE A 181 17.78 11.25 -6.89
C PHE A 181 19.12 11.98 -6.69
N GLY A 182 19.46 12.95 -7.54
CA GLY A 182 20.74 13.67 -7.46
C GLY A 182 21.95 12.73 -7.40
N GLY A 183 21.91 11.59 -8.10
CA GLY A 183 22.92 10.54 -8.08
C GLY A 183 22.90 9.64 -6.81
N ARG A 184 22.01 9.89 -5.86
CA ARG A 184 21.85 9.09 -4.63
C ARG A 184 21.17 7.77 -4.93
N LYS A 185 21.34 6.78 -4.04
CA LYS A 185 20.71 5.48 -4.11
C LYS A 185 19.21 5.53 -3.78
N PHE A 186 18.80 6.48 -2.96
CA PHE A 186 17.43 6.71 -2.56
C PHE A 186 17.09 8.20 -2.67
N ALA A 187 15.84 8.49 -2.97
CA ALA A 187 15.22 9.80 -2.85
C ALA A 187 13.96 9.68 -1.98
N ASP A 188 13.55 10.79 -1.40
CA ASP A 188 12.21 10.91 -0.82
C ASP A 188 11.16 10.73 -1.93
N ALA A 189 9.93 10.30 -1.59
CA ALA A 189 8.83 10.21 -2.56
C ALA A 189 8.26 11.61 -2.88
N ASP A 190 9.16 12.50 -3.24
CA ASP A 190 8.88 13.89 -3.64
C ASP A 190 9.61 14.17 -4.96
N PRO A 191 8.87 14.37 -6.06
CA PRO A 191 7.40 14.40 -6.12
C PRO A 191 6.73 12.99 -6.03
N PRO A 192 5.45 12.89 -5.55
CA PRO A 192 4.70 11.62 -5.47
C PRO A 192 4.54 10.89 -6.80
N GLU A 193 4.69 11.58 -7.93
CA GLU A 193 4.70 11.01 -9.28
C GLU A 193 5.78 9.94 -9.49
N LEU A 194 6.81 9.88 -8.64
CA LEU A 194 7.77 8.77 -8.63
C LEU A 194 7.06 7.41 -8.46
N LEU A 195 5.92 7.39 -7.75
CA LEU A 195 5.10 6.21 -7.55
C LEU A 195 4.14 5.90 -8.72
N ASP A 196 4.12 6.70 -9.79
CA ASP A 196 3.31 6.46 -10.99
C ASP A 196 3.97 5.49 -11.97
N HIS A 197 5.07 4.86 -11.60
CA HIS A 197 5.86 4.02 -12.49
C HIS A 197 5.97 2.59 -11.97
N GLU A 198 5.52 1.64 -12.79
CA GLU A 198 5.59 0.21 -12.45
C GLU A 198 7.03 -0.26 -12.25
N GLY A 199 7.22 -1.10 -11.25
CA GLY A 199 8.52 -1.65 -10.87
C GLY A 199 9.37 -0.75 -9.98
N VAL A 200 8.94 0.49 -9.72
CA VAL A 200 9.62 1.37 -8.75
C VAL A 200 9.62 0.70 -7.38
N GLU A 201 10.82 0.56 -6.82
CA GLU A 201 11.02 -0.04 -5.51
C GLU A 201 10.94 1.05 -4.44
N VAL A 202 10.22 0.75 -3.36
CA VAL A 202 10.05 1.63 -2.20
C VAL A 202 10.54 0.98 -0.92
N LEU A 203 11.00 1.80 0.00
CA LEU A 203 11.34 1.40 1.35
C LEU A 203 10.42 2.16 2.30
N LEU A 204 9.59 1.42 3.04
CA LEU A 204 8.79 1.94 4.14
C LEU A 204 9.55 1.78 5.45
N VAL A 205 9.75 2.86 6.15
CA VAL A 205 10.42 2.89 7.45
C VAL A 205 9.41 3.33 8.51
N ALA A 206 9.19 2.52 9.52
CA ALA A 206 8.30 2.82 10.63
C ALA A 206 8.59 4.21 11.22
N ALA A 207 7.55 4.99 11.47
CA ALA A 207 7.67 6.35 12.00
C ALA A 207 6.83 6.57 13.26
N THR A 208 5.49 6.44 13.17
CA THR A 208 4.58 6.65 14.31
C THR A 208 3.17 6.15 14.00
N SER A 209 2.42 5.78 15.05
CA SER A 209 0.97 5.59 15.02
C SER A 209 0.17 6.81 15.55
N ASP A 210 0.83 7.88 16.00
CA ASP A 210 0.18 9.10 16.48
C ASP A 210 0.46 10.26 15.52
N LEU A 211 -0.38 10.36 14.46
CA LEU A 211 -0.18 11.31 13.38
C LEU A 211 -0.30 12.76 13.85
N ARG A 212 -1.22 13.00 14.75
CA ARG A 212 -1.49 14.37 15.25
C ARG A 212 -0.35 14.89 16.09
N ARG A 213 0.14 14.07 17.04
CA ARG A 213 1.21 14.48 17.95
C ARG A 213 2.57 14.60 17.29
N GLU A 214 2.92 13.62 16.45
CA GLU A 214 4.27 13.51 15.91
C GLU A 214 4.48 14.31 14.61
N LEU A 215 3.43 14.41 13.78
CA LEU A 215 3.49 15.09 12.49
C LEU A 215 2.64 16.37 12.44
N GLY A 216 1.73 16.57 13.38
CA GLY A 216 0.74 17.65 13.32
C GLY A 216 -0.29 17.46 12.21
N SER A 217 -0.48 16.22 11.74
CA SER A 217 -1.45 15.91 10.69
C SER A 217 -2.88 15.95 11.21
N ASP A 218 -3.81 16.46 10.38
CA ASP A 218 -5.25 16.44 10.61
C ASP A 218 -5.95 15.26 9.90
N LEU A 219 -5.18 14.35 9.31
CA LEU A 219 -5.68 13.24 8.52
C LEU A 219 -6.74 12.39 9.23
N PRO A 220 -6.61 12.03 10.54
CA PRO A 220 -7.64 11.29 11.25
C PRO A 220 -8.98 12.02 11.35
N GLY A 221 -8.97 13.36 11.26
CA GLY A 221 -10.20 14.18 11.25
C GLY A 221 -10.89 14.22 9.88
N ARG A 222 -10.33 13.60 8.87
CA ARG A 222 -10.87 13.52 7.50
C ARG A 222 -11.57 12.20 7.19
N THR A 223 -11.45 11.22 8.08
CA THR A 223 -12.13 9.93 7.95
C THR A 223 -13.65 10.09 8.03
N GLN A 224 -14.37 9.23 7.34
CA GLN A 224 -15.84 9.17 7.35
C GLN A 224 -16.28 7.86 7.97
N GLU A 225 -17.47 7.86 8.61
CA GLU A 225 -18.08 6.63 9.08
C GLU A 225 -18.57 5.82 7.87
N GLU A 226 -18.01 4.64 7.71
CA GLU A 226 -18.31 3.74 6.62
C GLU A 226 -18.95 2.44 7.13
N ASN A 227 -19.66 1.76 6.24
CA ASN A 227 -20.32 0.48 6.53
C ASN A 227 -20.43 -0.37 5.25
N ARG A 228 -21.04 -1.55 5.35
CA ARG A 228 -21.18 -2.49 4.21
C ARG A 228 -21.86 -1.87 2.97
N SER A 229 -22.65 -0.83 3.11
CA SER A 229 -23.37 -0.19 2.00
C SER A 229 -22.65 1.05 1.45
N SER A 230 -21.79 1.69 2.23
CA SER A 230 -21.06 2.90 1.86
C SER A 230 -19.59 2.66 1.51
N ALA A 231 -19.01 1.52 1.90
CA ALA A 231 -17.60 1.20 1.71
C ALA A 231 -17.08 1.55 0.32
N ASP A 232 -16.13 2.45 0.29
CA ASP A 232 -15.58 3.07 -0.92
C ASP A 232 -14.84 2.08 -1.81
N ILE A 233 -14.21 1.06 -1.23
CA ILE A 233 -13.45 0.05 -1.96
C ILE A 233 -14.28 -0.66 -3.05
N PHE A 234 -15.56 -0.89 -2.81
CA PHE A 234 -16.43 -1.53 -3.80
C PHE A 234 -16.80 -0.59 -4.94
N ARG A 235 -17.01 0.70 -4.62
CA ARG A 235 -17.34 1.73 -5.61
C ARG A 235 -16.11 2.09 -6.44
N ASP A 236 -15.01 2.40 -5.79
CA ASP A 236 -13.83 2.99 -6.40
C ASP A 236 -12.98 1.94 -7.12
N LEU A 237 -12.78 0.77 -6.52
CA LEU A 237 -12.03 -0.31 -7.16
C LEU A 237 -12.91 -1.24 -8.01
N ARG A 238 -14.23 -0.96 -8.11
CA ARG A 238 -15.19 -1.79 -8.84
C ARG A 238 -15.19 -3.27 -8.41
N LEU A 239 -14.91 -3.53 -7.15
CA LEU A 239 -14.99 -4.86 -6.58
C LEU A 239 -16.45 -5.27 -6.38
N ARG A 240 -16.68 -6.58 -6.31
CA ARG A 240 -17.98 -7.15 -6.00
C ARG A 240 -17.86 -8.00 -4.75
N ALA A 241 -18.59 -7.66 -3.68
CA ALA A 241 -18.61 -8.41 -2.43
C ALA A 241 -18.94 -9.91 -2.63
N SER A 242 -19.74 -10.25 -3.66
CA SER A 242 -20.04 -11.64 -4.01
C SER A 242 -18.87 -12.42 -4.65
N LYS A 243 -17.75 -11.76 -4.93
CA LYS A 243 -16.54 -12.33 -5.58
C LYS A 243 -15.30 -12.20 -4.74
N HIS A 244 -15.37 -11.45 -3.65
CA HIS A 244 -14.27 -11.19 -2.75
C HIS A 244 -14.79 -11.38 -1.32
N PRO A 245 -14.28 -12.32 -0.52
CA PRO A 245 -14.63 -12.43 0.90
C PRO A 245 -14.41 -11.10 1.60
N VAL A 246 -15.39 -10.66 2.39
CA VAL A 246 -15.45 -9.31 2.98
C VAL A 246 -15.36 -9.30 4.50
N GLU A 247 -15.38 -10.48 5.11
CA GLU A 247 -15.27 -10.65 6.56
C GLU A 247 -14.00 -9.97 7.11
N PRO A 248 -12.83 -10.05 6.44
CA PRO A 248 -11.64 -9.37 6.92
C PRO A 248 -11.81 -7.85 7.01
N LEU A 249 -12.55 -7.24 6.07
CA LEU A 249 -12.79 -5.79 6.05
C LEU A 249 -13.76 -5.34 7.15
N PHE A 250 -14.85 -6.10 7.39
CA PHE A 250 -15.93 -5.66 8.27
C PHE A 250 -15.88 -6.27 9.66
N GLU A 251 -15.26 -7.42 9.81
CA GLU A 251 -15.24 -8.19 11.06
C GLU A 251 -13.81 -8.36 11.61
N GLY A 252 -12.78 -7.93 10.85
CA GLY A 252 -11.38 -7.96 11.25
C GLY A 252 -10.84 -9.37 11.50
N ARG A 253 -11.46 -10.40 10.93
CA ARG A 253 -11.09 -11.80 11.09
C ARG A 253 -10.75 -12.47 9.76
N TRP A 254 -9.92 -13.49 9.81
CA TRP A 254 -9.65 -14.35 8.66
C TRP A 254 -10.94 -15.08 8.18
N ALA A 255 -11.05 -15.33 6.87
CA ALA A 255 -12.25 -15.93 6.24
C ALA A 255 -11.85 -16.73 5.00
#